data_78963defbe2ae33b88f9c58785fcdb06
#
_entry.id   78963defbe2ae33b88f9c58785fcdb06
#
_cell.length_a   1.000
_cell.length_b   1.000
_cell.length_c   1.000
_cell.angle_alpha   90.00
_cell.angle_beta   90.00
_cell.angle_gamma   90.00
#
_symmetry.space_group_name_H-M   'P 1'
#
loop_
_entity.id
_entity.type
_entity.pdbx_description
1 polymer ?
#
loop_
_entity_poly.entity_id
_entity_poly.type
_entity_poly.pdbx_seq_one_letter_code
_entity_poly.pdbx_strand_id
1 'polypeptide(L)'
;TGQAYPGGVGGDANGQGDVSLAGCTCHAEDPDNSVTVILDGVPFHYSPGTQYEMKLQLIGGPEIDMDSHTGGFAMTVTSGILGESEDSEGLVQNWEDDESSLTHTDAGSRTSDRAWTFVWTSPGEGTGTVIFAIAGNSVNGDLAPSNLDRWNRLTTSIDEGEVNGRTK
;
A
#
# COMPACT_ATOMS: atom_id res chain seq x y z
N THR A 1 -14.38 12.65 -14.94
CA THR A 1 -13.50 13.57 -14.21
C THR A 1 -13.06 12.88 -12.94
N GLY A 2 -11.84 12.36 -12.92
CA GLY A 2 -11.26 11.73 -11.75
C GLY A 2 -11.14 12.73 -10.60
N GLN A 3 -11.29 12.27 -9.37
CA GLN A 3 -11.04 13.06 -8.17
C GLN A 3 -9.70 12.65 -7.56
N ALA A 4 -8.94 13.61 -7.06
CA ALA A 4 -7.84 13.33 -6.17
C ALA A 4 -8.39 13.00 -4.77
N TYR A 5 -7.89 11.95 -4.14
CA TYR A 5 -8.33 11.50 -2.82
C TYR A 5 -7.19 11.61 -1.80
N PRO A 6 -6.89 12.83 -1.32
CA PRO A 6 -5.82 13.01 -0.34
C PRO A 6 -6.10 12.31 1.00
N GLY A 7 -7.36 12.06 1.31
CA GLY A 7 -7.78 11.36 2.53
C GLY A 7 -7.78 9.83 2.44
N GLY A 8 -7.20 9.26 1.38
CA GLY A 8 -7.12 7.82 1.21
C GLY A 8 -8.08 7.27 0.15
N VAL A 9 -7.88 6.03 -0.22
CA VAL A 9 -8.67 5.33 -1.25
C VAL A 9 -8.81 3.85 -0.88
N GLY A 10 -9.97 3.28 -1.14
CA GLY A 10 -10.28 1.89 -0.83
C GLY A 10 -9.76 0.90 -1.85
N GLY A 11 -9.89 -0.36 -1.54
CA GLY A 11 -9.49 -1.62 -2.18
C GLY A 11 -9.05 -1.59 -3.62
N ASP A 12 -9.76 -0.84 -4.42
CA ASP A 12 -9.31 -0.45 -5.76
C ASP A 12 -9.49 1.06 -5.95
N ALA A 13 -8.57 1.67 -6.66
CA ALA A 13 -8.64 3.10 -6.99
C ALA A 13 -9.86 3.47 -7.89
N ASN A 14 -10.58 2.50 -8.41
CA ASN A 14 -11.78 2.67 -9.24
C ASN A 14 -13.08 2.29 -8.53
N GLY A 15 -13.04 1.88 -7.26
CA GLY A 15 -14.22 1.38 -6.55
C GLY A 15 -14.66 -0.02 -6.99
N GLN A 16 -13.74 -0.82 -7.55
CA GLN A 16 -14.01 -2.19 -8.02
C GLN A 16 -13.51 -3.30 -7.09
N GLY A 17 -12.86 -2.95 -5.99
CA GLY A 17 -12.55 -3.87 -4.89
C GLY A 17 -11.19 -4.57 -4.93
N ASP A 18 -10.42 -4.50 -6.01
CA ASP A 18 -9.14 -5.19 -6.12
C ASP A 18 -8.06 -4.35 -6.81
N VAL A 19 -7.17 -3.77 -6.02
CA VAL A 19 -6.05 -2.96 -6.51
C VAL A 19 -5.08 -3.73 -7.40
N SER A 20 -5.07 -5.07 -7.31
CA SER A 20 -4.24 -5.89 -8.20
C SER A 20 -4.73 -5.89 -9.63
N LEU A 21 -6.00 -5.59 -9.85
CA LEU A 21 -6.63 -5.58 -11.17
C LEU A 21 -6.71 -4.18 -11.78
N ALA A 22 -7.10 -3.19 -10.99
CA ALA A 22 -7.39 -1.85 -11.48
C ALA A 22 -6.26 -0.85 -11.23
N GLY A 23 -5.74 -0.77 -10.02
CA GLY A 23 -4.71 0.22 -9.65
C GLY A 23 -5.24 1.66 -9.61
N CYS A 24 -4.37 2.62 -9.80
CA CYS A 24 -4.67 4.05 -9.69
C CYS A 24 -5.12 4.68 -11.02
N THR A 25 -6.00 4.04 -11.75
CA THR A 25 -6.40 4.43 -13.12
C THR A 25 -7.14 5.77 -13.21
N CYS A 26 -7.56 6.36 -12.07
CA CYS A 26 -8.12 7.72 -12.05
C CYS A 26 -7.11 8.81 -12.42
N HIS A 27 -5.82 8.57 -12.20
CA HIS A 27 -4.74 9.52 -12.48
C HIS A 27 -4.12 9.31 -13.87
N ALA A 28 -3.90 8.06 -14.25
CA ALA A 28 -3.44 7.69 -15.58
C ALA A 28 -4.02 6.33 -15.96
N GLU A 29 -4.28 6.11 -17.23
CA GLU A 29 -4.92 4.88 -17.72
C GLU A 29 -4.06 3.64 -17.47
N ASP A 30 -2.75 3.76 -17.64
CA ASP A 30 -1.80 2.67 -17.53
C ASP A 30 -0.77 2.90 -16.41
N PRO A 31 -0.24 1.80 -15.80
CA PRO A 31 0.91 1.89 -14.91
C PRO A 31 2.13 2.46 -15.61
N ASP A 32 2.93 3.22 -14.88
CA ASP A 32 4.15 3.84 -15.40
C ASP A 32 5.39 3.20 -14.76
N ASN A 33 6.24 2.59 -15.59
CA ASN A 33 7.48 1.95 -15.14
C ASN A 33 8.53 2.92 -14.57
N SER A 34 8.33 4.23 -14.68
CA SER A 34 9.17 5.21 -13.99
C SER A 34 8.89 5.31 -12.49
N VAL A 35 7.78 4.74 -12.02
CA VAL A 35 7.46 4.58 -10.60
C VAL A 35 7.68 3.13 -10.19
N THR A 36 8.44 2.93 -9.14
CA THR A 36 8.67 1.62 -8.53
C THR A 36 8.03 1.56 -7.16
N VAL A 37 7.22 0.53 -6.94
CA VAL A 37 6.62 0.22 -5.63
C VAL A 37 7.53 -0.77 -4.91
N ILE A 38 8.04 -0.40 -3.74
CA ILE A 38 8.94 -1.22 -2.93
C ILE A 38 8.27 -1.56 -1.61
N LEU A 39 8.28 -2.83 -1.25
CA LEU A 39 7.85 -3.31 0.06
C LEU A 39 9.03 -3.95 0.79
N ASP A 40 9.53 -3.27 1.82
CA ASP A 40 10.62 -3.73 2.68
C ASP A 40 10.09 -4.32 3.98
N GLY A 41 10.90 -5.16 4.62
CA GLY A 41 10.56 -5.81 5.89
C GLY A 41 9.71 -7.07 5.74
N VAL A 42 9.52 -7.53 4.51
CA VAL A 42 8.79 -8.76 4.21
C VAL A 42 9.60 -9.96 4.69
N PRO A 43 9.07 -10.81 5.59
CA PRO A 43 9.77 -12.02 6.00
C PRO A 43 9.82 -13.03 4.84
N PHE A 44 10.82 -13.88 4.82
CA PHE A 44 10.92 -14.95 3.84
C PHE A 44 9.76 -15.95 3.98
N HIS A 45 9.43 -16.29 5.24
CA HIS A 45 8.22 -17.01 5.64
C HIS A 45 7.65 -16.32 6.87
N TYR A 46 6.33 -16.33 7.05
CA TYR A 46 5.75 -15.79 8.27
C TYR A 46 5.50 -16.89 9.33
N SER A 47 5.65 -16.51 10.58
CA SER A 47 5.17 -17.30 11.71
C SER A 47 3.74 -16.88 12.05
N PRO A 48 2.82 -17.81 12.34
CA PRO A 48 1.43 -17.45 12.65
C PRO A 48 1.30 -16.50 13.85
N GLY A 49 0.36 -15.57 13.78
CA GLY A 49 0.04 -14.63 14.86
C GLY A 49 1.16 -13.66 15.23
N THR A 50 2.07 -13.38 14.33
CA THR A 50 3.27 -12.55 14.54
C THR A 50 3.11 -11.20 13.90
N GLN A 51 3.54 -10.14 14.59
CA GLN A 51 3.58 -8.78 14.04
C GLN A 51 4.89 -8.55 13.28
N TYR A 52 4.75 -8.04 12.06
CA TYR A 52 5.86 -7.61 11.21
C TYR A 52 5.71 -6.14 10.88
N GLU A 53 6.75 -5.35 11.18
CA GLU A 53 6.82 -3.98 10.70
C GLU A 53 7.38 -3.99 9.28
N MET A 54 6.68 -3.33 8.37
CA MET A 54 7.02 -3.23 6.96
C MET A 54 7.05 -1.77 6.53
N LYS A 55 7.74 -1.50 5.44
CA LYS A 55 7.82 -0.16 4.84
C LYS A 55 7.44 -0.24 3.38
N LEU A 56 6.45 0.56 3.00
CA LEU A 56 6.10 0.83 1.61
C LEU A 56 6.79 2.10 1.16
N GLN A 57 7.42 2.08 -0.01
CA GLN A 57 8.05 3.25 -0.62
C GLN A 57 7.75 3.30 -2.12
N LEU A 58 7.47 4.51 -2.61
CA LEU A 58 7.37 4.79 -4.04
C LEU A 58 8.62 5.56 -4.46
N ILE A 59 9.30 5.04 -5.47
CA ILE A 59 10.48 5.65 -6.08
C ILE A 59 10.11 6.12 -7.48
N GLY A 60 10.44 7.35 -7.81
CA GLY A 60 10.15 7.94 -9.13
C GLY A 60 8.87 8.77 -9.16
N GLY A 61 8.49 9.19 -10.36
CA GLY A 61 7.37 10.11 -10.57
C GLY A 61 7.80 11.57 -10.57
N PRO A 62 6.85 12.51 -10.46
CA PRO A 62 7.15 13.93 -10.48
C PRO A 62 7.97 14.36 -9.27
N GLU A 63 8.66 15.49 -9.40
CA GLU A 63 9.41 16.11 -8.32
C GLU A 63 8.50 16.39 -7.12
N ILE A 64 9.02 16.14 -5.91
CA ILE A 64 8.26 16.33 -4.68
C ILE A 64 8.17 17.83 -4.36
N ASP A 65 6.94 18.33 -4.28
CA ASP A 65 6.64 19.62 -3.69
C ASP A 65 6.37 19.42 -2.18
N MET A 66 7.30 19.88 -1.35
CA MET A 66 7.24 19.70 0.11
C MET A 66 6.06 20.41 0.77
N ASP A 67 5.46 21.37 0.10
CA ASP A 67 4.31 22.15 0.60
C ASP A 67 2.95 21.56 0.15
N SER A 68 2.97 20.46 -0.59
CA SER A 68 1.77 19.88 -1.18
C SER A 68 1.70 18.36 -0.98
N HIS A 69 0.74 17.74 -1.63
CA HIS A 69 0.61 16.29 -1.67
C HIS A 69 1.72 15.69 -2.55
N THR A 70 2.32 14.61 -2.12
CA THR A 70 3.45 13.96 -2.78
C THR A 70 3.10 12.62 -3.40
N GLY A 71 2.14 11.92 -2.81
CA GLY A 71 1.72 10.60 -3.26
C GLY A 71 0.72 9.94 -2.33
N GLY A 72 0.35 8.75 -2.69
CA GLY A 72 -0.57 7.93 -1.91
C GLY A 72 -0.54 6.47 -2.35
N PHE A 73 -1.23 5.63 -1.63
CA PHE A 73 -1.32 4.20 -1.92
C PHE A 73 -2.65 3.60 -1.47
N ALA A 74 -2.96 2.45 -2.06
CA ALA A 74 -3.96 1.52 -1.58
C ALA A 74 -3.33 0.13 -1.49
N MET A 75 -3.59 -0.58 -0.41
CA MET A 75 -3.05 -1.91 -0.14
C MET A 75 -4.16 -2.83 0.35
N THR A 76 -4.17 -4.06 -0.14
CA THR A 76 -5.01 -5.14 0.39
C THR A 76 -4.15 -6.36 0.69
N VAL A 77 -4.59 -7.15 1.65
CA VAL A 77 -3.97 -8.43 2.00
C VAL A 77 -5.05 -9.51 2.09
N THR A 78 -4.73 -10.71 1.64
CA THR A 78 -5.71 -11.82 1.62
C THR A 78 -6.00 -12.39 3.00
N SER A 79 -5.08 -12.22 3.95
CA SER A 79 -5.27 -12.67 5.34
C SER A 79 -4.35 -11.92 6.30
N GLY A 80 -4.71 -11.90 7.57
CA GLY A 80 -4.03 -11.12 8.60
C GLY A 80 -4.63 -9.72 8.76
N ILE A 81 -3.96 -8.91 9.58
CA ILE A 81 -4.44 -7.57 9.97
C ILE A 81 -3.39 -6.54 9.60
N LEU A 82 -3.79 -5.52 8.83
CA LEU A 82 -2.99 -4.34 8.54
C LEU A 82 -3.33 -3.22 9.54
N GLY A 83 -2.32 -2.48 9.97
CA GLY A 83 -2.50 -1.34 10.85
C GLY A 83 -1.33 -0.36 10.81
N GLU A 84 -1.50 0.77 11.48
CA GLU A 84 -0.41 1.75 11.60
C GLU A 84 0.69 1.23 12.54
N SER A 85 1.92 1.69 12.31
CA SER A 85 3.04 1.53 13.23
C SER A 85 3.22 2.80 14.09
N GLU A 86 4.04 2.73 15.13
CA GLU A 86 4.38 3.91 15.93
C GLU A 86 5.00 5.02 15.07
N ASP A 87 5.79 4.66 14.05
CA ASP A 87 6.45 5.61 13.14
C ASP A 87 5.50 6.22 12.10
N SER A 88 4.30 5.68 11.94
CA SER A 88 3.31 6.11 10.95
C SER A 88 1.99 6.57 11.56
N GLU A 89 1.98 6.84 12.86
CA GLU A 89 0.78 7.29 13.56
C GLU A 89 0.14 8.51 12.84
N GLY A 90 -1.11 8.36 12.43
CA GLY A 90 -1.85 9.39 11.70
C GLY A 90 -1.50 9.53 10.21
N LEU A 91 -0.56 8.74 9.69
CA LEU A 91 -0.17 8.80 8.27
C LEU A 91 -0.85 7.73 7.40
N VAL A 92 -1.29 6.65 8.02
CA VAL A 92 -2.02 5.55 7.37
C VAL A 92 -3.29 5.21 8.12
N GLN A 93 -4.23 4.55 7.45
CA GLN A 93 -5.51 4.16 8.03
C GLN A 93 -6.05 2.90 7.34
N ASN A 94 -6.87 2.13 8.03
CA ASN A 94 -7.68 1.10 7.41
C ASN A 94 -8.82 1.76 6.63
N TRP A 95 -9.02 1.35 5.38
CA TRP A 95 -10.11 1.89 4.59
C TRP A 95 -11.47 1.33 5.07
N GLU A 96 -12.40 2.23 5.41
CA GLU A 96 -13.72 1.86 5.94
C GLU A 96 -13.65 0.88 7.13
N ASP A 97 -12.63 1.02 7.98
CA ASP A 97 -12.35 0.13 9.11
C ASP A 97 -12.10 -1.35 8.75
N ASP A 98 -11.79 -1.63 7.48
CA ASP A 98 -11.41 -2.96 7.00
C ASP A 98 -9.95 -3.26 7.31
N GLU A 99 -9.69 -4.16 8.25
CA GLU A 99 -8.34 -4.56 8.69
C GLU A 99 -7.52 -5.24 7.58
N SER A 100 -8.12 -5.67 6.49
CA SER A 100 -7.43 -6.23 5.32
C SER A 100 -7.04 -5.17 4.28
N SER A 101 -7.38 -3.91 4.52
CA SER A 101 -7.16 -2.79 3.61
C SER A 101 -6.46 -1.64 4.32
N LEU A 102 -5.41 -1.08 3.71
CA LEU A 102 -4.65 0.04 4.26
C LEU A 102 -4.45 1.09 3.17
N THR A 103 -4.53 2.35 3.57
CA THR A 103 -4.31 3.50 2.69
C THR A 103 -3.69 4.66 3.47
N HIS A 104 -3.24 5.68 2.77
CA HIS A 104 -2.76 6.92 3.38
C HIS A 104 -3.91 7.77 3.95
N THR A 105 -3.57 8.65 4.88
CA THR A 105 -4.42 9.75 5.32
C THR A 105 -4.08 11.03 4.53
N ASP A 106 -4.79 12.13 4.76
CA ASP A 106 -4.40 13.43 4.19
C ASP A 106 -2.97 13.81 4.60
N ALA A 107 -2.62 13.63 5.89
CA ALA A 107 -1.26 13.85 6.37
C ALA A 107 -0.26 12.89 5.71
N GLY A 108 -0.63 11.61 5.53
CA GLY A 108 0.18 10.60 4.88
C GLY A 108 0.45 10.88 3.40
N SER A 109 -0.46 11.59 2.72
CA SER A 109 -0.25 12.00 1.32
C SER A 109 0.80 13.10 1.14
N ARG A 110 1.32 13.66 2.24
CA ARG A 110 2.29 14.77 2.26
C ARG A 110 3.67 14.36 2.76
N THR A 111 3.97 13.06 2.81
CA THR A 111 5.29 12.57 3.24
C THR A 111 6.39 13.07 2.29
N SER A 112 7.55 13.43 2.86
CA SER A 112 8.65 13.99 2.08
C SER A 112 9.37 12.98 1.19
N ASP A 113 9.14 11.70 1.40
CA ASP A 113 9.86 10.60 0.75
C ASP A 113 8.95 9.57 0.08
N ARG A 114 7.63 9.81 0.04
CA ARG A 114 6.65 8.84 -0.46
C ARG A 114 6.83 7.46 0.17
N ALA A 115 7.01 7.44 1.51
CA ALA A 115 7.23 6.22 2.27
C ALA A 115 6.33 6.17 3.50
N TRP A 116 5.83 4.97 3.80
CA TRP A 116 4.94 4.70 4.93
C TRP A 116 5.34 3.40 5.59
N THR A 117 5.51 3.43 6.91
CA THR A 117 5.64 2.21 7.70
C THR A 117 4.26 1.73 8.14
N PHE A 118 4.12 0.44 8.31
CA PHE A 118 2.89 -0.17 8.79
C PHE A 118 3.19 -1.51 9.46
N VAL A 119 2.22 -2.04 10.18
CA VAL A 119 2.31 -3.35 10.82
C VAL A 119 1.33 -4.30 10.15
N TRP A 120 1.83 -5.49 9.82
CA TRP A 120 1.01 -6.62 9.45
C TRP A 120 1.09 -7.69 10.53
N THR A 121 -0.06 -8.06 11.09
CA THR A 121 -0.16 -9.22 11.98
C THR A 121 -0.59 -10.42 11.16
N SER A 122 0.28 -11.42 11.11
CA SER A 122 0.04 -12.61 10.30
C SER A 122 -1.15 -13.41 10.82
N PRO A 123 -1.84 -14.18 9.94
CA PRO A 123 -2.99 -14.99 10.33
C PRO A 123 -2.60 -16.18 11.18
N GLY A 124 -3.62 -16.94 11.61
CA GLY A 124 -3.44 -18.18 12.37
C GLY A 124 -2.82 -19.30 11.56
N GLU A 125 -2.33 -20.30 12.29
CA GLU A 125 -1.75 -21.52 11.73
C GLU A 125 -2.69 -22.21 10.73
N GLY A 126 -2.14 -22.67 9.62
CA GLY A 126 -2.87 -23.39 8.58
C GLY A 126 -3.48 -22.50 7.50
N THR A 127 -3.24 -21.19 7.54
CA THR A 127 -3.74 -20.25 6.51
C THR A 127 -3.01 -20.41 5.18
N GLY A 128 -1.70 -20.71 5.21
CA GLY A 128 -0.90 -20.88 4.00
C GLY A 128 -0.42 -19.55 3.39
N THR A 129 -0.39 -19.48 2.08
CA THR A 129 0.11 -18.31 1.35
C THR A 129 -0.78 -17.09 1.53
N VAL A 130 -0.17 -15.95 1.86
CA VAL A 130 -0.82 -14.64 1.94
C VAL A 130 -0.32 -13.77 0.81
N ILE A 131 -1.24 -13.05 0.15
CA ILE A 131 -0.94 -12.16 -0.99
C ILE A 131 -1.20 -10.73 -0.58
N PHE A 132 -0.20 -9.86 -0.84
CA PHE A 132 -0.29 -8.41 -0.74
C PHE A 132 -0.47 -7.84 -2.15
N ALA A 133 -1.46 -6.99 -2.32
CA ALA A 133 -1.69 -6.23 -3.55
C ALA A 133 -1.62 -4.74 -3.23
N ILE A 134 -0.76 -4.00 -3.91
CA ILE A 134 -0.46 -2.60 -3.63
C ILE A 134 -0.52 -1.81 -4.93
N ALA A 135 -1.21 -0.68 -4.91
CA ALA A 135 -1.12 0.36 -5.94
C ALA A 135 -0.61 1.64 -5.29
N GLY A 136 0.40 2.26 -5.89
CA GLY A 136 1.01 3.48 -5.39
C GLY A 136 1.06 4.56 -6.47
N ASN A 137 0.75 5.79 -6.09
CA ASN A 137 0.69 6.93 -6.98
C ASN A 137 1.63 8.05 -6.50
N SER A 138 2.53 8.48 -7.38
CA SER A 138 3.39 9.64 -7.19
C SER A 138 2.77 10.83 -7.90
N VAL A 139 2.42 11.87 -7.14
CA VAL A 139 1.67 13.04 -7.66
C VAL A 139 2.50 14.31 -7.63
N ASN A 140 2.13 15.27 -8.50
CA ASN A 140 2.77 16.58 -8.58
C ASN A 140 2.19 17.62 -7.60
N GLY A 141 1.13 17.26 -6.84
CA GLY A 141 0.55 18.09 -5.80
C GLY A 141 -0.49 19.13 -6.25
N ASP A 142 -0.88 19.13 -7.51
CA ASP A 142 -1.87 20.09 -8.03
C ASP A 142 -3.33 19.70 -7.72
N LEU A 143 -3.56 18.59 -7.04
CA LEU A 143 -4.88 18.05 -6.69
C LEU A 143 -5.78 17.70 -7.88
N ALA A 144 -5.20 17.63 -9.07
CA ALA A 144 -5.91 17.28 -10.30
C ALA A 144 -5.31 16.01 -10.92
N PRO A 145 -6.10 14.99 -11.20
CA PRO A 145 -5.61 13.83 -11.93
C PRO A 145 -5.09 14.23 -13.30
N SER A 146 -3.85 13.90 -13.60
CA SER A 146 -3.21 14.27 -14.86
C SER A 146 -2.15 13.24 -15.26
N ASN A 147 -1.62 13.36 -16.48
CA ASN A 147 -0.50 12.55 -16.95
C ASN A 147 0.85 12.91 -16.29
N LEU A 148 0.87 13.94 -15.43
CA LEU A 148 2.02 14.27 -14.59
C LEU A 148 2.05 13.39 -13.34
N ASP A 149 0.91 12.89 -12.91
CA ASP A 149 0.80 11.87 -11.86
C ASP A 149 1.13 10.50 -12.46
N ARG A 150 1.90 9.72 -11.73
CA ARG A 150 2.36 8.43 -12.20
C ARG A 150 2.17 7.37 -11.13
N TRP A 151 1.65 6.23 -11.54
CA TRP A 151 1.39 5.13 -10.61
C TRP A 151 1.95 3.81 -11.11
N ASN A 152 2.18 2.92 -10.19
CA ASN A 152 2.48 1.52 -10.48
C ASN A 152 1.90 0.64 -9.38
N ARG A 153 2.03 -0.67 -9.56
CA ARG A 153 1.51 -1.67 -8.64
C ARG A 153 2.53 -2.75 -8.33
N LEU A 154 2.34 -3.41 -7.21
CA LEU A 154 3.12 -4.56 -6.77
C LEU A 154 2.16 -5.61 -6.21
N THR A 155 2.32 -6.84 -6.66
CA THR A 155 1.69 -8.00 -6.03
C THR A 155 2.80 -8.93 -5.56
N THR A 156 2.78 -9.29 -4.28
CA THR A 156 3.75 -10.20 -3.69
C THR A 156 3.07 -11.17 -2.74
N SER A 157 3.67 -12.33 -2.53
CA SER A 157 3.15 -13.37 -1.64
C SER A 157 4.17 -13.78 -0.60
N ILE A 158 3.68 -14.18 0.57
CA ILE A 158 4.47 -14.71 1.67
C ILE A 158 3.88 -16.05 2.07
N ASP A 159 4.68 -17.09 2.12
CA ASP A 159 4.25 -18.41 2.56
C ASP A 159 4.34 -18.55 4.08
N GLU A 160 3.43 -19.35 4.64
CA GLU A 160 3.53 -19.76 6.04
C GLU A 160 4.77 -20.61 6.25
N GLY A 161 5.54 -20.30 7.29
CA GLY A 161 6.72 -21.06 7.65
C GLY A 161 6.41 -22.35 8.38
N GLU A 162 7.46 -23.07 8.72
CA GLU A 162 7.35 -24.30 9.51
C GLU A 162 6.84 -24.00 10.93
N VAL A 163 5.94 -24.82 11.41
CA VAL A 163 5.45 -24.81 12.79
C VAL A 163 5.92 -26.08 13.48
N ASN A 164 6.65 -25.93 14.60
CA ASN A 164 7.19 -27.07 15.39
C ASN A 164 8.05 -28.04 14.57
N GLY A 165 8.84 -27.55 13.60
CA GLY A 165 9.70 -28.36 12.76
C GLY A 165 8.97 -29.19 11.70
N ARG A 166 7.71 -28.88 11.41
CA ARG A 166 6.94 -29.51 10.33
C ARG A 166 6.75 -28.53 9.20
N THR A 167 7.08 -28.98 7.99
CA THR A 167 6.78 -28.24 6.75
C THR A 167 5.29 -28.32 6.44
N LYS A 168 4.71 -27.22 6.10
CA LYS A 168 3.34 -27.14 5.61
C LYS A 168 3.26 -27.02 4.11
#